data_758f19ebaa6256f3ab593deb2834480e
#
_entry.id   758f19ebaa6256f3ab593deb2834480e
#
_cell.length_a   1.000
_cell.length_b   1.000
_cell.length_c   1.000
_cell.angle_alpha   90.00
_cell.angle_beta   90.00
_cell.angle_gamma   90.00
#
_symmetry.space_group_name_H-M   'P 1'
#
loop_
_entity.id
_entity.type
_entity.pdbx_description
1 polymer ?
#
loop_
_entity_poly.entity_id
_entity_poly.type
_entity_poly.pdbx_seq_one_letter_code
_entity_poly.pdbx_strand_id
1 'polypeptide(L)'
;MKKKAKIAFGKLNLLRNDQLNNKNKINIGFVGGGPNSFIGYTHRLAARFDNRFDFVAGVFSKDKKKSIEFGKSLGLDEQRCYHDYKEMAAKESTRTDGVEVVGIMTPSGDHYKIAKEFAKHKIHIICDKPLTANLNDADNTFTAVDFLSNGFQIINTSNISKKNITLN
;
A
#
# COMPACT_ATOMS: atom_id res chain seq x y z
N MET A 1 23.01 -4.70 40.66
CA MET A 1 21.86 -4.36 39.81
C MET A 1 22.14 -4.21 38.29
N LYS A 2 23.24 -4.75 37.70
CA LYS A 2 23.58 -4.60 36.29
C LYS A 2 23.30 -5.83 35.40
N LYS A 3 22.83 -6.95 35.94
CA LYS A 3 22.59 -8.19 35.17
C LYS A 3 21.20 -8.29 34.50
N LYS A 4 20.17 -7.58 34.99
CA LYS A 4 18.81 -7.68 34.44
C LYS A 4 18.60 -6.90 33.14
N ALA A 5 19.34 -5.84 32.88
CA ALA A 5 19.21 -5.03 31.66
C ALA A 5 19.78 -5.72 30.41
N LYS A 6 20.84 -6.53 30.55
CA LYS A 6 21.46 -7.25 29.43
C LYS A 6 20.58 -8.37 28.84
N ILE A 7 19.73 -8.96 29.67
CA ILE A 7 18.84 -10.07 29.24
C ILE A 7 17.64 -9.53 28.43
N ALA A 8 17.16 -8.33 28.73
CA ALA A 8 16.06 -7.72 28.00
C ALA A 8 16.47 -7.28 26.58
N PHE A 9 17.67 -6.75 26.42
CA PHE A 9 18.20 -6.35 25.11
C PHE A 9 18.52 -7.54 24.20
N GLY A 10 19.04 -8.65 24.74
CA GLY A 10 19.31 -9.88 23.99
C GLY A 10 18.03 -10.55 23.48
N LYS A 11 16.97 -10.56 24.29
CA LYS A 11 15.66 -11.11 23.90
C LYS A 11 14.96 -10.27 22.83
N LEU A 12 15.11 -8.95 22.88
CA LEU A 12 14.54 -8.05 21.87
C LEU A 12 15.21 -8.24 20.50
N ASN A 13 16.52 -8.49 20.47
CA ASN A 13 17.25 -8.75 19.24
C ASN A 13 16.96 -10.15 18.65
N LEU A 14 16.72 -11.16 19.49
CA LEU A 14 16.34 -12.50 19.03
C LEU A 14 14.93 -12.49 18.40
N LEU A 15 13.96 -11.83 19.04
CA LEU A 15 12.60 -11.69 18.50
C LEU A 15 12.58 -10.86 17.17
N ARG A 16 13.60 -10.04 16.95
CA ARG A 16 13.73 -9.22 15.74
C ARG A 16 14.32 -10.00 14.56
N ASN A 17 15.15 -11.00 14.80
CA ASN A 17 15.84 -11.74 13.75
C ASN A 17 15.12 -13.03 13.32
N ASP A 18 14.39 -13.70 14.21
CA ASP A 18 13.78 -14.98 13.90
C ASP A 18 12.44 -14.90 13.18
N GLN A 19 11.79 -13.71 13.22
CA GLN A 19 10.53 -13.49 12.51
C GLN A 19 10.69 -12.79 11.14
N LEU A 20 11.91 -12.39 10.78
CA LEU A 20 12.18 -11.64 9.54
C LEU A 20 12.73 -12.53 8.40
N ASN A 21 12.85 -13.82 8.62
CA ASN A 21 13.29 -14.75 7.58
C ASN A 21 12.12 -15.16 6.65
N ASN A 22 11.84 -14.28 5.72
CA ASN A 22 11.72 -14.57 4.30
C ASN A 22 10.68 -15.61 3.84
N LYS A 23 9.41 -15.50 4.30
CA LYS A 23 8.36 -16.25 3.60
C LYS A 23 7.03 -15.54 3.36
N ASN A 24 6.77 -14.38 3.94
CA ASN A 24 5.45 -13.74 3.79
C ASN A 24 5.55 -12.21 3.77
N LYS A 25 6.37 -11.63 2.89
CA LYS A 25 6.24 -10.20 2.62
C LYS A 25 5.03 -9.99 1.72
N ILE A 26 4.32 -8.91 1.98
CA ILE A 26 3.15 -8.49 1.21
C ILE A 26 3.63 -7.64 0.03
N ASN A 27 3.25 -8.00 -1.18
CA ASN A 27 3.56 -7.23 -2.37
C ASN A 27 2.71 -5.95 -2.40
N ILE A 28 3.38 -4.79 -2.22
CA ILE A 28 2.71 -3.49 -2.24
C ILE A 28 2.99 -2.75 -3.54
N GLY A 29 1.93 -2.15 -4.10
CA GLY A 29 2.02 -1.20 -5.19
C GLY A 29 1.61 0.20 -4.76
N PHE A 30 2.02 1.24 -5.49
CA PHE A 30 1.60 2.61 -5.20
C PHE A 30 0.99 3.30 -6.41
N VAL A 31 -0.10 4.08 -6.16
CA VAL A 31 -0.69 4.98 -7.15
C VAL A 31 -0.60 6.41 -6.61
N GLY A 32 0.08 7.27 -7.36
CA GLY A 32 0.48 8.61 -6.91
C GLY A 32 1.85 8.62 -6.24
N GLY A 33 2.13 9.64 -5.50
CA GLY A 33 3.40 9.74 -4.78
C GLY A 33 4.63 9.93 -5.67
N GLY A 34 4.52 10.62 -6.80
CA GLY A 34 5.61 10.92 -7.74
C GLY A 34 6.79 11.69 -7.12
N PRO A 35 7.76 12.15 -7.93
CA PRO A 35 9.05 12.67 -7.46
C PRO A 35 8.97 13.79 -6.43
N ASN A 36 8.01 14.69 -6.60
CA ASN A 36 7.83 15.88 -5.76
C ASN A 36 6.78 15.69 -4.64
N SER A 37 6.34 14.44 -4.41
CA SER A 37 5.34 14.15 -3.39
C SER A 37 5.99 13.83 -2.05
N PHE A 38 5.83 14.72 -1.08
CA PHE A 38 6.25 14.47 0.31
C PHE A 38 5.55 13.22 0.88
N ILE A 39 4.23 13.11 0.69
CA ILE A 39 3.48 11.97 1.22
C ILE A 39 3.89 10.65 0.55
N GLY A 40 4.22 10.67 -0.74
CA GLY A 40 4.75 9.51 -1.44
C GLY A 40 6.07 9.00 -0.88
N TYR A 41 6.99 9.91 -0.53
CA TYR A 41 8.23 9.55 0.17
C TYR A 41 7.94 8.89 1.52
N THR A 42 7.04 9.49 2.31
CA THR A 42 6.67 8.99 3.64
C THR A 42 6.09 7.58 3.59
N HIS A 43 5.16 7.31 2.68
CA HIS A 43 4.57 5.97 2.52
C HIS A 43 5.61 4.94 2.06
N ARG A 44 6.49 5.28 1.12
CA ARG A 44 7.56 4.37 0.69
C ARG A 44 8.57 4.08 1.81
N LEU A 45 8.88 5.08 2.64
CA LEU A 45 9.73 4.89 3.81
C LEU A 45 9.06 3.96 4.82
N ALA A 46 7.78 4.22 5.15
CA ALA A 46 7.00 3.39 6.08
C ALA A 46 6.91 1.93 5.62
N ALA A 47 6.64 1.70 4.33
CA ALA A 47 6.56 0.35 3.77
C ALA A 47 7.89 -0.43 3.86
N ARG A 48 9.03 0.27 3.91
CA ARG A 48 10.36 -0.35 4.03
C ARG A 48 10.84 -0.52 5.47
N PHE A 49 10.22 0.17 6.43
CA PHE A 49 10.77 0.33 7.78
C PHE A 49 10.90 -0.99 8.55
N ASP A 50 9.92 -1.86 8.46
CA ASP A 50 9.88 -3.14 9.19
C ASP A 50 10.06 -4.36 8.28
N ASN A 51 10.40 -4.14 7.01
CA ASN A 51 10.65 -5.18 6.00
C ASN A 51 9.46 -6.14 5.77
N ARG A 52 8.22 -5.68 6.01
CA ARG A 52 7.00 -6.47 5.81
C ARG A 52 6.44 -6.38 4.40
N PHE A 53 6.86 -5.38 3.63
CA PHE A 53 6.38 -5.16 2.27
C PHE A 53 7.52 -5.27 1.26
N ASP A 54 7.21 -5.88 0.13
CA ASP A 54 8.01 -5.76 -1.08
C ASP A 54 7.32 -4.79 -2.03
N PHE A 55 7.99 -3.68 -2.33
CA PHE A 55 7.49 -2.68 -3.25
C PHE A 55 7.74 -3.14 -4.68
N VAL A 56 6.67 -3.53 -5.38
CA VAL A 56 6.78 -4.28 -6.65
C VAL A 56 6.25 -3.55 -7.88
N ALA A 57 5.34 -2.60 -7.74
CA ALA A 57 4.70 -1.93 -8.87
C ALA A 57 4.26 -0.50 -8.55
N GLY A 58 4.05 0.35 -9.58
CA GLY A 58 3.50 1.67 -9.31
C GLY A 58 3.08 2.48 -10.53
N VAL A 59 2.20 3.47 -10.25
CA VAL A 59 1.78 4.55 -11.16
C VAL A 59 2.16 5.87 -10.52
N PHE A 60 3.17 6.56 -11.04
CA PHE A 60 3.71 7.78 -10.43
C PHE A 60 3.38 9.05 -11.19
N SER A 61 2.91 8.90 -12.44
CA SER A 61 2.51 9.99 -13.33
C SER A 61 1.53 9.46 -14.37
N LYS A 62 0.63 10.34 -14.86
CA LYS A 62 -0.18 10.06 -16.05
C LYS A 62 0.66 10.08 -17.34
N ASP A 63 1.82 10.73 -17.31
CA ASP A 63 2.83 10.66 -18.36
C ASP A 63 3.61 9.35 -18.23
N LYS A 64 3.53 8.52 -19.27
CA LYS A 64 4.13 7.19 -19.30
C LYS A 64 5.64 7.23 -19.05
N LYS A 65 6.35 8.12 -19.76
CA LYS A 65 7.82 8.21 -19.66
C LYS A 65 8.24 8.60 -18.25
N LYS A 66 7.60 9.64 -17.67
CA LYS A 66 7.89 10.11 -16.30
C LYS A 66 7.57 9.05 -15.26
N SER A 67 6.49 8.30 -15.44
CA SER A 67 6.12 7.23 -14.51
C SER A 67 7.15 6.09 -14.51
N ILE A 68 7.58 5.67 -15.69
CA ILE A 68 8.59 4.63 -15.88
C ILE A 68 9.95 5.08 -15.33
N GLU A 69 10.42 6.25 -15.71
CA GLU A 69 11.71 6.79 -15.24
C GLU A 69 11.76 6.87 -13.72
N PHE A 70 10.69 7.35 -13.09
CA PHE A 70 10.64 7.44 -11.66
C PHE A 70 10.54 6.05 -10.99
N GLY A 71 9.72 5.15 -11.49
CA GLY A 71 9.64 3.77 -10.97
C GLY A 71 10.98 3.05 -11.04
N LYS A 72 11.70 3.17 -12.14
CA LYS A 72 13.07 2.64 -12.30
C LYS A 72 14.04 3.23 -11.30
N SER A 73 13.95 4.52 -11.01
CA SER A 73 14.80 5.17 -10.00
C SER A 73 14.55 4.65 -8.58
N LEU A 74 13.39 4.05 -8.34
CA LEU A 74 13.01 3.39 -7.09
C LEU A 74 13.40 1.90 -7.05
N GLY A 75 13.97 1.37 -8.13
CA GLY A 75 14.37 -0.03 -8.27
C GLY A 75 13.28 -0.97 -8.75
N LEU A 76 12.17 -0.45 -9.30
CA LEU A 76 11.11 -1.28 -9.86
C LEU A 76 11.48 -1.82 -11.24
N ASP A 77 10.94 -2.99 -11.58
CA ASP A 77 10.93 -3.51 -12.94
C ASP A 77 10.17 -2.54 -13.86
N GLU A 78 10.75 -2.22 -15.01
CA GLU A 78 10.15 -1.33 -16.00
C GLU A 78 8.76 -1.81 -16.43
N GLN A 79 8.55 -3.12 -16.53
CA GLN A 79 7.27 -3.73 -16.91
C GLN A 79 6.19 -3.56 -15.85
N ARG A 80 6.57 -3.21 -14.62
CA ARG A 80 5.69 -2.95 -13.48
C ARG A 80 5.58 -1.46 -13.12
N CYS A 81 6.11 -0.58 -14.00
CA CYS A 81 5.97 0.87 -13.92
C CYS A 81 4.86 1.31 -14.87
N TYR A 82 3.68 1.53 -14.35
CA TYR A 82 2.49 1.87 -15.11
C TYR A 82 2.29 3.40 -15.19
N HIS A 83 1.44 3.83 -16.12
CA HIS A 83 0.95 5.23 -16.21
C HIS A 83 -0.58 5.31 -16.07
N ASP A 84 -1.25 4.17 -16.10
CA ASP A 84 -2.67 4.01 -15.87
C ASP A 84 -2.91 3.00 -14.74
N TYR A 85 -3.65 3.42 -13.72
CA TYR A 85 -3.98 2.59 -12.57
C TYR A 85 -4.92 1.42 -12.91
N LYS A 86 -5.75 1.55 -13.96
CA LYS A 86 -6.61 0.46 -14.43
C LYS A 86 -5.77 -0.64 -15.07
N GLU A 87 -4.80 -0.25 -15.89
CA GLU A 87 -3.84 -1.19 -16.46
C GLU A 87 -3.06 -1.92 -15.36
N MET A 88 -2.59 -1.18 -14.35
CA MET A 88 -1.91 -1.75 -13.21
C MET A 88 -2.80 -2.76 -12.46
N ALA A 89 -4.03 -2.37 -12.10
CA ALA A 89 -4.95 -3.24 -11.38
C ALA A 89 -5.24 -4.54 -12.15
N ALA A 90 -5.53 -4.44 -13.45
CA ALA A 90 -5.83 -5.59 -14.31
C ALA A 90 -4.64 -6.54 -14.45
N LYS A 91 -3.43 -6.01 -14.71
CA LYS A 91 -2.24 -6.84 -14.90
C LYS A 91 -1.74 -7.46 -13.60
N GLU A 92 -1.69 -6.68 -12.53
CA GLU A 92 -1.18 -7.15 -11.25
C GLU A 92 -2.08 -8.21 -10.60
N SER A 93 -3.40 -8.10 -10.76
CA SER A 93 -4.35 -9.08 -10.21
C SER A 93 -4.25 -10.48 -10.82
N THR A 94 -3.63 -10.61 -11.99
CA THR A 94 -3.47 -11.89 -12.70
C THR A 94 -2.10 -12.53 -12.51
N ARG A 95 -1.17 -11.85 -11.85
CA ARG A 95 0.18 -12.35 -11.58
C ARG A 95 0.21 -13.20 -10.31
N THR A 96 1.05 -14.22 -10.29
CA THR A 96 1.31 -15.01 -9.07
C THR A 96 2.13 -14.24 -8.03
N ASP A 97 2.93 -13.27 -8.47
CA ASP A 97 3.75 -12.34 -7.67
C ASP A 97 3.17 -10.90 -7.71
N GLY A 98 1.88 -10.78 -7.99
CA GLY A 98 1.20 -9.52 -8.19
C GLY A 98 1.05 -8.69 -6.92
N VAL A 99 0.51 -7.49 -7.08
CA VAL A 99 0.20 -6.58 -5.97
C VAL A 99 -0.95 -7.15 -5.13
N GLU A 100 -0.70 -7.34 -3.84
CA GLU A 100 -1.69 -7.77 -2.85
C GLU A 100 -2.37 -6.56 -2.20
N VAL A 101 -1.64 -5.46 -2.02
CA VAL A 101 -2.16 -4.22 -1.45
C VAL A 101 -1.66 -3.01 -2.25
N VAL A 102 -2.54 -2.04 -2.50
CA VAL A 102 -2.19 -0.78 -3.14
C VAL A 102 -2.28 0.39 -2.16
N GLY A 103 -1.25 1.22 -2.15
CA GLY A 103 -1.26 2.51 -1.46
C GLY A 103 -1.68 3.62 -2.42
N ILE A 104 -2.75 4.36 -2.10
CA ILE A 104 -3.29 5.44 -2.92
C ILE A 104 -2.91 6.78 -2.29
N MET A 105 -2.14 7.59 -3.02
CA MET A 105 -1.58 8.86 -2.60
C MET A 105 -1.77 9.95 -3.67
N THR A 106 -2.86 9.88 -4.39
CA THR A 106 -3.27 10.86 -5.40
C THR A 106 -4.00 12.04 -4.75
N PRO A 107 -4.33 13.10 -5.48
CA PRO A 107 -5.30 14.07 -5.01
C PRO A 107 -6.63 13.41 -4.64
N SER A 108 -7.28 13.87 -3.58
CA SER A 108 -8.46 13.24 -2.97
C SER A 108 -9.65 13.03 -3.93
N GLY A 109 -9.79 13.88 -4.96
CA GLY A 109 -10.82 13.72 -6.00
C GLY A 109 -10.66 12.46 -6.87
N ASP A 110 -9.50 11.84 -6.88
CA ASP A 110 -9.24 10.60 -7.63
C ASP A 110 -9.32 9.34 -6.74
N HIS A 111 -9.32 9.48 -5.40
CA HIS A 111 -9.25 8.36 -4.45
C HIS A 111 -10.34 7.31 -4.70
N TYR A 112 -11.62 7.75 -4.76
CA TYR A 112 -12.75 6.85 -4.98
C TYR A 112 -12.62 6.02 -6.27
N LYS A 113 -12.29 6.68 -7.38
CA LYS A 113 -12.19 6.02 -8.69
C LYS A 113 -11.09 4.95 -8.70
N ILE A 114 -9.95 5.28 -8.09
CA ILE A 114 -8.81 4.38 -8.00
C ILE A 114 -9.13 3.23 -7.06
N ALA A 115 -9.64 3.52 -5.85
CA ALA A 115 -10.02 2.51 -4.88
C ALA A 115 -11.05 1.52 -5.45
N LYS A 116 -12.08 2.03 -6.12
CA LYS A 116 -13.09 1.21 -6.79
C LYS A 116 -12.49 0.26 -7.82
N GLU A 117 -11.49 0.72 -8.58
CA GLU A 117 -10.86 -0.12 -9.59
C GLU A 117 -10.06 -1.26 -8.96
N PHE A 118 -9.20 -0.97 -7.97
CA PHE A 118 -8.44 -2.02 -7.28
C PHE A 118 -9.35 -2.98 -6.50
N ALA A 119 -10.44 -2.48 -5.91
CA ALA A 119 -11.45 -3.31 -5.25
C ALA A 119 -12.06 -4.35 -6.20
N LYS A 120 -12.42 -3.99 -7.43
CA LYS A 120 -12.92 -4.95 -8.45
C LYS A 120 -11.95 -6.09 -8.72
N HIS A 121 -10.67 -5.82 -8.61
CA HIS A 121 -9.58 -6.77 -8.80
C HIS A 121 -9.16 -7.50 -7.52
N LYS A 122 -9.89 -7.31 -6.39
CA LYS A 122 -9.63 -7.94 -5.09
C LYS A 122 -8.25 -7.62 -4.52
N ILE A 123 -7.70 -6.46 -4.83
CA ILE A 123 -6.45 -5.94 -4.28
C ILE A 123 -6.79 -5.08 -3.07
N HIS A 124 -6.19 -5.36 -1.91
CA HIS A 124 -6.37 -4.58 -0.69
C HIS A 124 -5.93 -3.13 -0.87
N ILE A 125 -6.52 -2.21 -0.10
CA ILE A 125 -6.30 -0.77 -0.30
C ILE A 125 -5.87 -0.11 1.00
N ILE A 126 -4.79 0.67 0.92
CA ILE A 126 -4.40 1.68 1.88
C ILE A 126 -4.60 3.04 1.20
N CYS A 127 -5.56 3.83 1.66
CA CYS A 127 -5.86 5.13 1.05
C CYS A 127 -5.45 6.27 1.98
N ASP A 128 -4.75 7.27 1.42
CA ASP A 128 -4.46 8.49 2.17
C ASP A 128 -5.73 9.28 2.50
N LYS A 129 -5.63 10.14 3.47
CA LYS A 129 -6.76 10.98 3.91
C LYS A 129 -6.93 12.19 2.95
N PRO A 130 -8.16 12.69 2.79
CA PRO A 130 -9.44 12.06 3.14
C PRO A 130 -9.73 10.87 2.21
N LEU A 131 -10.55 9.93 2.67
CA LEU A 131 -10.92 8.76 1.87
C LEU A 131 -11.53 9.15 0.52
N THR A 132 -12.38 10.18 0.53
CA THR A 132 -13.01 10.76 -0.65
C THR A 132 -13.10 12.28 -0.54
N ALA A 133 -13.34 12.96 -1.67
CA ALA A 133 -13.49 14.40 -1.72
C ALA A 133 -14.91 14.90 -1.36
N ASN A 134 -15.91 14.02 -1.34
CA ASN A 134 -17.29 14.33 -1.06
C ASN A 134 -18.04 13.14 -0.46
N LEU A 135 -19.21 13.40 0.18
CA LEU A 135 -20.01 12.38 0.87
C LEU A 135 -20.60 11.32 -0.09
N ASN A 136 -21.01 11.73 -1.28
CA ASN A 136 -21.57 10.79 -2.24
C ASN A 136 -20.54 9.72 -2.68
N ASP A 137 -19.30 10.11 -2.88
CA ASP A 137 -18.22 9.16 -3.15
C ASP A 137 -17.88 8.31 -1.92
N ALA A 138 -18.04 8.85 -0.71
CA ALA A 138 -17.84 8.09 0.53
C ALA A 138 -18.89 6.98 0.67
N ASP A 139 -20.17 7.28 0.50
CA ASP A 139 -21.27 6.31 0.57
C ASP A 139 -21.10 5.22 -0.49
N ASN A 140 -20.76 5.59 -1.72
CA ASN A 140 -20.47 4.65 -2.79
C ASN A 140 -19.23 3.78 -2.51
N THR A 141 -18.23 4.29 -1.80
CA THR A 141 -17.04 3.53 -1.41
C THR A 141 -17.41 2.45 -0.39
N PHE A 142 -18.18 2.81 0.65
CA PHE A 142 -18.65 1.86 1.66
C PHE A 142 -19.53 0.78 1.03
N THR A 143 -20.47 1.13 0.17
CA THR A 143 -21.31 0.16 -0.54
C THR A 143 -20.48 -0.80 -1.40
N ALA A 144 -19.43 -0.33 -2.05
CA ALA A 144 -18.55 -1.19 -2.84
C ALA A 144 -17.73 -2.15 -1.96
N VAL A 145 -17.35 -1.74 -0.75
CA VAL A 145 -16.63 -2.58 0.22
C VAL A 145 -17.54 -3.67 0.80
N ASP A 146 -18.77 -3.33 1.15
CA ASP A 146 -19.76 -4.30 1.67
C ASP A 146 -20.09 -5.38 0.64
N PHE A 147 -20.15 -5.01 -0.64
CA PHE A 147 -20.38 -5.95 -1.73
C PHE A 147 -19.22 -6.93 -1.96
N LEU A 148 -18.02 -6.56 -1.55
CA LEU A 148 -16.79 -7.36 -1.72
C LEU A 148 -16.43 -8.15 -0.45
N SER A 149 -17.32 -8.30 0.49
CA SER A 149 -17.18 -8.74 1.88
C SER A 149 -16.58 -10.14 2.14
N ASN A 150 -15.75 -10.66 1.28
CA ASN A 150 -14.99 -11.89 1.52
C ASN A 150 -13.48 -11.60 1.66
N GLY A 151 -13.10 -10.97 2.78
CA GLY A 151 -11.68 -10.83 3.15
C GLY A 151 -10.95 -9.63 2.57
N PHE A 152 -11.68 -8.63 2.07
CA PHE A 152 -11.11 -7.39 1.54
C PHE A 152 -11.10 -6.28 2.61
N GLN A 153 -10.02 -5.49 2.67
CA GLN A 153 -9.90 -4.40 3.63
C GLN A 153 -9.50 -3.09 2.95
N ILE A 154 -10.20 -2.00 3.32
CA ILE A 154 -9.78 -0.62 3.04
C ILE A 154 -9.32 -0.01 4.35
N ILE A 155 -8.06 0.41 4.41
CA ILE A 155 -7.49 1.14 5.52
C ILE A 155 -7.34 2.60 5.12
N ASN A 156 -8.08 3.48 5.78
CA ASN A 156 -7.89 4.92 5.64
C ASN A 156 -6.92 5.41 6.71
N THR A 157 -5.90 6.17 6.32
CA THR A 157 -4.85 6.63 7.24
C THR A 157 -5.36 7.58 8.33
N SER A 158 -6.56 8.20 8.16
CA SER A 158 -7.19 9.01 9.20
C SER A 158 -7.84 8.19 10.33
N ASN A 159 -8.14 6.91 10.09
CA ASN A 159 -8.83 6.05 11.04
C ASN A 159 -7.89 5.20 11.93
N ILE A 160 -6.59 5.43 11.86
CA ILE A 160 -5.59 4.73 12.69
C ILE A 160 -5.62 5.20 14.17
N SER A 161 -6.43 6.21 14.52
CA SER A 161 -6.63 6.59 15.91
C SER A 161 -7.71 5.74 16.59
N LYS A 162 -7.26 4.69 17.29
CA LYS A 162 -7.97 4.04 18.39
C LYS A 162 -9.31 3.37 18.11
N LYS A 163 -9.34 2.20 17.43
CA LYS A 163 -10.11 1.03 17.93
C LYS A 163 -9.88 -0.19 17.04
N ASN A 164 -9.33 -1.23 17.68
CA ASN A 164 -9.47 -2.64 17.33
C ASN A 164 -9.32 -3.05 15.88
N ILE A 165 -8.07 -3.15 15.41
CA ILE A 165 -7.76 -4.11 14.36
C ILE A 165 -7.77 -5.48 15.07
N THR A 166 -8.89 -6.15 15.04
CA THR A 166 -8.96 -7.57 15.34
C THR A 166 -8.56 -8.29 14.07
N LEU A 167 -7.31 -8.69 13.98
CA LEU A 167 -6.86 -9.65 12.99
C LEU A 167 -7.32 -11.02 13.48
N ASN A 168 -8.36 -11.56 12.87
CA ASN A 168 -8.70 -12.98 12.98
C ASN A 168 -8.00 -13.74 11.85
#